data_85266cd559834c9c7d5fdfbd8178d704
#
_entry.id   85266cd559834c9c7d5fdfbd8178d704
#
_cell.length_a   1.000
_cell.length_b   1.000
_cell.length_c   1.000
_cell.angle_alpha   90.00
_cell.angle_beta   90.00
_cell.angle_gamma   90.00
#
_symmetry.space_group_name_H-M   'P 1'
#
loop_
_entity.id
_entity.type
_entity.pdbx_description
1 polymer ?
#
loop_
_entity_poly.entity_id
_entity_poly.type
_entity_poly.pdbx_seq_one_letter_code
_entity_poly.pdbx_strand_id
1 'polypeptide(L)'
;MVLLSVDFSNLHTILESLYNEMMPLCGDMLEVAKGLAGLGALFYVAVRVWQSLARAEPIDVYPLLRPFAIGICIMLFPTLVLGTMNTVLSPIVQGTHKMLEGQTMDMQQYREQKDRLEREAMLRNPETAYLVSDEEFDRQLDELGWSPDAMATRMGMYMEVGMYNLEKNIRDAFRSLLELLFAAASLLIDTVRTFFLVVLSILGPIAFAFSVWDGFQSTLSQWFTRYISVYLWLPVSDLFSCMLAKIQVLMLQNDILELQ
;
A
#
# COMPACT_ATOMS: atom_id res chain seq x y z
N MET A 1 26.11 2.27 -13.59
CA MET A 1 25.23 1.09 -13.74
C MET A 1 23.81 1.53 -13.44
N VAL A 2 23.02 1.86 -14.48
CA VAL A 2 21.61 2.28 -14.33
C VAL A 2 20.82 0.99 -14.13
N LEU A 3 20.70 0.54 -12.89
CA LEU A 3 19.77 -0.53 -12.54
C LEU A 3 18.38 0.10 -12.45
N LEU A 4 17.55 -0.33 -13.39
CA LEU A 4 16.10 -0.27 -13.44
C LEU A 4 15.46 0.24 -12.13
N SER A 5 15.39 1.55 -11.96
CA SER A 5 14.32 2.13 -11.16
C SER A 5 13.05 1.92 -11.97
N VAL A 6 12.43 0.76 -11.81
CA VAL A 6 11.05 0.58 -12.28
C VAL A 6 10.24 1.59 -11.48
N ASP A 7 9.87 2.67 -12.14
CA ASP A 7 9.09 3.74 -11.51
C ASP A 7 7.65 3.23 -11.34
N PHE A 8 7.39 2.61 -10.19
CA PHE A 8 6.07 2.10 -9.83
C PHE A 8 5.05 3.23 -9.55
N SER A 9 5.50 4.49 -9.45
CA SER A 9 4.60 5.63 -9.22
C SER A 9 3.59 5.80 -10.35
N ASN A 10 4.01 5.57 -11.60
CA ASN A 10 3.12 5.60 -12.76
C ASN A 10 2.02 4.52 -12.69
N LEU A 11 2.31 3.36 -12.09
CA LEU A 11 1.34 2.26 -11.98
C LEU A 11 0.24 2.57 -10.96
N HIS A 12 0.57 3.23 -9.84
CA HIS A 12 -0.45 3.70 -8.89
C HIS A 12 -1.41 4.70 -9.54
N THR A 13 -0.88 5.63 -10.33
CA THR A 13 -1.71 6.60 -11.08
C THR A 13 -2.58 5.90 -12.13
N ILE A 14 -2.06 4.86 -12.79
CA ILE A 14 -2.84 4.05 -13.76
C ILE A 14 -3.96 3.28 -13.04
N LEU A 15 -3.71 2.73 -11.85
CA LEU A 15 -4.73 2.02 -11.07
C LEU A 15 -5.85 2.95 -10.60
N GLU A 16 -5.50 4.19 -10.21
CA GLU A 16 -6.49 5.21 -9.86
C GLU A 16 -7.31 5.64 -11.07
N SER A 17 -6.68 5.86 -12.22
CA SER A 17 -7.39 6.18 -13.47
C SER A 17 -8.26 5.02 -13.94
N LEU A 18 -7.79 3.78 -13.81
CA LEU A 18 -8.59 2.58 -14.10
C LEU A 18 -9.87 2.53 -13.24
N TYR A 19 -9.74 2.79 -11.93
CA TYR A 19 -10.92 2.84 -11.06
C TYR A 19 -11.92 3.89 -11.55
N ASN A 20 -11.46 5.10 -11.87
CA ASN A 20 -12.29 6.20 -12.34
C ASN A 20 -12.91 5.93 -13.72
N GLU A 21 -12.19 5.30 -14.63
CA GLU A 21 -12.69 4.92 -15.97
C GLU A 21 -13.69 3.76 -15.93
N MET A 22 -13.57 2.87 -14.97
CA MET A 22 -14.51 1.76 -14.79
C MET A 22 -15.80 2.16 -14.05
N MET A 23 -15.80 3.29 -13.32
CA MET A 23 -16.99 3.78 -12.61
C MET A 23 -18.23 4.01 -13.51
N PRO A 24 -18.13 4.52 -14.75
CA PRO A 24 -19.29 4.65 -15.63
C PRO A 24 -20.02 3.32 -15.91
N LEU A 25 -19.32 2.18 -15.92
CA LEU A 25 -19.92 0.85 -16.08
C LEU A 25 -20.87 0.48 -14.92
N CYS A 26 -20.72 1.13 -13.77
CA CYS A 26 -21.70 1.04 -12.69
C CYS A 26 -23.09 1.52 -13.14
N GLY A 27 -23.15 2.49 -14.08
CA GLY A 27 -24.39 3.01 -14.64
C GLY A 27 -25.23 1.95 -15.35
N ASP A 28 -24.61 1.08 -16.15
CA ASP A 28 -25.31 -0.01 -16.86
C ASP A 28 -25.91 -1.02 -15.89
N MET A 29 -25.17 -1.33 -14.80
CA MET A 29 -25.66 -2.22 -13.76
C MET A 29 -26.76 -1.60 -12.90
N LEU A 30 -26.83 -0.27 -12.82
CA LEU A 30 -27.90 0.44 -12.14
C LEU A 30 -29.27 0.18 -12.78
N GLU A 31 -29.37 0.11 -14.10
CA GLU A 31 -30.63 -0.16 -14.79
C GLU A 31 -31.14 -1.58 -14.48
N VAL A 32 -30.24 -2.57 -14.51
CA VAL A 32 -30.56 -3.93 -14.13
C VAL A 32 -31.00 -3.99 -12.66
N ALA A 33 -30.27 -3.32 -11.77
CA ALA A 33 -30.58 -3.27 -10.35
C ALA A 33 -31.94 -2.59 -10.07
N LYS A 34 -32.29 -1.51 -10.77
CA LYS A 34 -33.60 -0.86 -10.68
C LYS A 34 -34.73 -1.81 -11.06
N GLY A 35 -34.56 -2.58 -12.14
CA GLY A 35 -35.54 -3.60 -12.55
C GLY A 35 -35.73 -4.68 -11.49
N LEU A 36 -34.64 -5.24 -10.99
CA LEU A 36 -34.67 -6.28 -9.93
C LEU A 36 -35.25 -5.74 -8.62
N ALA A 37 -34.86 -4.53 -8.20
CA ALA A 37 -35.38 -3.91 -6.99
C ALA A 37 -36.88 -3.57 -7.12
N GLY A 38 -37.32 -3.09 -8.30
CA GLY A 38 -38.74 -2.80 -8.57
C GLY A 38 -39.61 -4.06 -8.46
N LEU A 39 -39.19 -5.16 -9.08
CA LEU A 39 -39.86 -6.45 -8.95
C LEU A 39 -39.86 -6.93 -7.49
N GLY A 40 -38.72 -6.85 -6.81
CA GLY A 40 -38.58 -7.22 -5.40
C GLY A 40 -39.50 -6.38 -4.50
N ALA A 41 -39.57 -5.08 -4.73
CA ALA A 41 -40.45 -4.18 -4.00
C ALA A 41 -41.93 -4.53 -4.17
N LEU A 42 -42.32 -4.84 -5.40
CA LEU A 42 -43.67 -5.26 -5.73
C LEU A 42 -44.08 -6.53 -4.96
N PHE A 43 -43.24 -7.57 -5.02
CA PHE A 43 -43.48 -8.81 -4.28
C PHE A 43 -43.46 -8.61 -2.76
N TYR A 44 -42.51 -7.84 -2.27
CA TYR A 44 -42.38 -7.54 -0.85
C TYR A 44 -43.65 -6.85 -0.30
N VAL A 45 -44.08 -5.79 -0.98
CA VAL A 45 -45.31 -5.06 -0.59
C VAL A 45 -46.55 -5.96 -0.70
N ALA A 46 -46.68 -6.69 -1.81
CA ALA A 46 -47.82 -7.61 -2.00
C ALA A 46 -47.90 -8.66 -0.89
N VAL A 47 -46.80 -9.32 -0.58
CA VAL A 47 -46.78 -10.35 0.49
C VAL A 47 -47.06 -9.74 1.86
N ARG A 48 -46.56 -8.56 2.19
CA ARG A 48 -46.78 -7.87 3.46
C ARG A 48 -48.24 -7.46 3.62
N VAL A 49 -48.81 -6.86 2.60
CA VAL A 49 -50.22 -6.46 2.59
C VAL A 49 -51.13 -7.68 2.72
N TRP A 50 -50.83 -8.76 1.95
CA TRP A 50 -51.58 -10.02 2.07
C TRP A 50 -51.51 -10.63 3.46
N GLN A 51 -50.34 -10.66 4.11
CA GLN A 51 -50.18 -11.15 5.47
C GLN A 51 -51.00 -10.37 6.49
N SER A 52 -51.01 -9.02 6.39
CA SER A 52 -51.78 -8.17 7.28
C SER A 52 -53.31 -8.41 7.11
N LEU A 53 -53.77 -8.53 5.85
CA LEU A 53 -55.17 -8.83 5.54
C LEU A 53 -55.57 -10.22 6.07
N ALA A 54 -54.72 -11.22 5.88
CA ALA A 54 -54.97 -12.60 6.32
C ALA A 54 -55.07 -12.73 7.85
N ARG A 55 -54.34 -11.84 8.59
CA ARG A 55 -54.37 -11.78 10.05
C ARG A 55 -55.38 -10.82 10.61
N ALA A 56 -56.14 -10.10 9.76
CA ALA A 56 -57.03 -9.00 10.14
C ALA A 56 -56.37 -7.96 11.03
N GLU A 57 -55.06 -7.71 10.79
CA GLU A 57 -54.26 -6.72 11.49
C GLU A 57 -54.19 -5.42 10.65
N PRO A 58 -54.03 -4.24 11.29
CA PRO A 58 -53.84 -2.99 10.59
C PRO A 58 -52.50 -3.06 9.80
N ILE A 59 -52.47 -2.46 8.59
CA ILE A 59 -51.28 -2.43 7.76
C ILE A 59 -50.24 -1.52 8.39
N ASP A 60 -49.09 -2.09 8.78
CA ASP A 60 -47.94 -1.31 9.25
C ASP A 60 -47.18 -0.76 8.05
N VAL A 61 -47.12 0.58 7.94
CA VAL A 61 -46.50 1.30 6.82
C VAL A 61 -44.97 1.32 6.95
N TYR A 62 -44.41 1.24 8.14
CA TYR A 62 -42.96 1.35 8.35
C TYR A 62 -42.15 0.29 7.60
N PRO A 63 -42.46 -1.02 7.65
CA PRO A 63 -41.76 -2.00 6.86
C PRO A 63 -41.89 -1.78 5.35
N LEU A 64 -42.99 -1.17 4.88
CA LEU A 64 -43.24 -0.92 3.47
C LEU A 64 -42.36 0.21 2.92
N LEU A 65 -41.81 1.09 3.76
CA LEU A 65 -40.87 2.13 3.34
C LEU A 65 -39.47 1.61 3.00
N ARG A 66 -39.12 0.43 3.46
CA ARG A 66 -37.79 -0.17 3.26
C ARG A 66 -37.42 -0.33 1.77
N PRO A 67 -38.24 -0.92 0.91
CA PRO A 67 -37.94 -1.02 -0.52
C PRO A 67 -37.71 0.35 -1.19
N PHE A 68 -38.44 1.38 -0.76
CA PHE A 68 -38.29 2.74 -1.28
C PHE A 68 -36.94 3.35 -0.88
N ALA A 69 -36.54 3.19 0.39
CA ALA A 69 -35.23 3.66 0.85
C ALA A 69 -34.09 2.98 0.10
N ILE A 70 -34.16 1.67 -0.10
CA ILE A 70 -33.17 0.93 -0.89
C ILE A 70 -33.19 1.39 -2.36
N GLY A 71 -34.37 1.62 -2.94
CA GLY A 71 -34.53 2.15 -4.30
C GLY A 71 -33.83 3.50 -4.48
N ILE A 72 -33.97 4.43 -3.53
CA ILE A 72 -33.25 5.70 -3.54
C ILE A 72 -31.74 5.48 -3.46
N CYS A 73 -31.28 4.59 -2.60
CA CYS A 73 -29.86 4.23 -2.51
C CYS A 73 -29.33 3.67 -3.82
N ILE A 74 -30.11 2.85 -4.55
CA ILE A 74 -29.73 2.33 -5.87
C ILE A 74 -29.68 3.48 -6.89
N MET A 75 -30.68 4.37 -6.92
CA MET A 75 -30.69 5.49 -7.87
C MET A 75 -29.50 6.43 -7.70
N LEU A 76 -29.09 6.67 -6.45
CA LEU A 76 -27.99 7.55 -6.11
C LEU A 76 -26.71 6.78 -5.73
N PHE A 77 -26.58 5.53 -6.16
CA PHE A 77 -25.52 4.63 -5.72
C PHE A 77 -24.12 5.21 -5.89
N PRO A 78 -23.69 5.76 -7.05
CA PRO A 78 -22.36 6.30 -7.24
C PRO A 78 -22.06 7.49 -6.31
N THR A 79 -23.03 8.38 -6.14
CA THR A 79 -22.85 9.61 -5.38
C THR A 79 -23.11 9.44 -3.88
N LEU A 80 -24.20 8.78 -3.52
CA LEU A 80 -24.57 8.61 -2.13
C LEU A 80 -23.79 7.47 -1.47
N VAL A 81 -23.75 6.27 -2.06
CA VAL A 81 -23.13 5.11 -1.42
C VAL A 81 -21.62 5.15 -1.58
N LEU A 82 -21.10 5.17 -2.81
CA LEU A 82 -19.67 5.19 -3.05
C LEU A 82 -19.03 6.51 -2.62
N GLY A 83 -19.71 7.65 -2.88
CA GLY A 83 -19.21 8.96 -2.48
C GLY A 83 -19.07 9.09 -0.96
N THR A 84 -20.06 8.67 -0.17
CA THR A 84 -19.96 8.69 1.29
C THR A 84 -18.91 7.72 1.81
N MET A 85 -18.81 6.51 1.23
CA MET A 85 -17.76 5.54 1.60
C MET A 85 -16.37 6.11 1.37
N ASN A 86 -16.12 6.69 0.21
CA ASN A 86 -14.85 7.30 -0.10
C ASN A 86 -14.55 8.50 0.84
N THR A 87 -15.53 9.36 1.11
CA THR A 87 -15.33 10.50 2.01
C THR A 87 -14.99 10.08 3.43
N VAL A 88 -15.60 9.00 3.93
CA VAL A 88 -15.36 8.50 5.29
C VAL A 88 -14.03 7.72 5.38
N LEU A 89 -13.67 6.96 4.34
CA LEU A 89 -12.51 6.07 4.38
C LEU A 89 -11.22 6.73 3.87
N SER A 90 -11.30 7.72 2.97
CA SER A 90 -10.14 8.43 2.43
C SER A 90 -9.23 9.05 3.49
N PRO A 91 -9.72 9.71 4.55
CA PRO A 91 -8.86 10.25 5.61
C PRO A 91 -8.00 9.19 6.31
N ILE A 92 -8.52 7.94 6.43
CA ILE A 92 -7.78 6.83 7.02
C ILE A 92 -6.59 6.47 6.13
N VAL A 93 -6.82 6.32 4.82
CA VAL A 93 -5.78 6.03 3.83
C VAL A 93 -4.72 7.13 3.82
N GLN A 94 -5.14 8.40 3.75
CA GLN A 94 -4.21 9.53 3.75
C GLN A 94 -3.42 9.63 5.05
N GLY A 95 -4.05 9.34 6.19
CA GLY A 95 -3.38 9.34 7.49
C GLY A 95 -2.29 8.29 7.58
N THR A 96 -2.57 7.03 7.18
CA THR A 96 -1.58 5.95 7.20
C THR A 96 -0.44 6.19 6.20
N HIS A 97 -0.75 6.72 5.02
CA HIS A 97 0.25 7.05 4.02
C HIS A 97 1.24 8.14 4.51
N LYS A 98 0.73 9.21 5.14
CA LYS A 98 1.59 10.24 5.76
C LYS A 98 2.46 9.69 6.88
N MET A 99 1.95 8.74 7.67
CA MET A 99 2.75 8.07 8.70
C MET A 99 3.90 7.27 8.09
N LEU A 100 3.64 6.57 7.00
CA LEU A 100 4.65 5.82 6.25
C LEU A 100 5.72 6.74 5.66
N GLU A 101 5.31 7.81 4.98
CA GLU A 101 6.23 8.82 4.43
C GLU A 101 7.16 9.39 5.51
N GLY A 102 6.61 9.77 6.67
CA GLY A 102 7.40 10.29 7.77
C GLY A 102 8.44 9.31 8.27
N GLN A 103 8.09 8.04 8.48
CA GLN A 103 9.03 7.00 8.93
C GLN A 103 10.08 6.64 7.86
N THR A 104 9.72 6.71 6.59
CA THR A 104 10.66 6.46 5.48
C THR A 104 11.69 7.58 5.39
N MET A 105 11.28 8.83 5.55
CA MET A 105 12.19 9.98 5.61
C MET A 105 13.15 9.90 6.80
N ASP A 106 12.64 9.57 7.99
CA ASP A 106 13.45 9.37 9.19
C ASP A 106 14.50 8.27 8.95
N MET A 107 14.09 7.13 8.40
CA MET A 107 14.98 6.02 8.08
C MET A 107 16.11 6.42 7.12
N GLN A 108 15.80 7.22 6.08
CA GLN A 108 16.82 7.72 5.15
C GLN A 108 17.83 8.63 5.86
N GLN A 109 17.37 9.57 6.69
CA GLN A 109 18.23 10.47 7.45
C GLN A 109 19.18 9.71 8.40
N TYR A 110 18.67 8.74 9.17
CA TYR A 110 19.50 7.93 10.06
C TYR A 110 20.50 7.06 9.29
N ARG A 111 20.13 6.57 8.11
CA ARG A 111 21.03 5.82 7.23
C ARG A 111 22.19 6.69 6.74
N GLU A 112 21.89 7.88 6.23
CA GLU A 112 22.92 8.83 5.79
C GLU A 112 23.85 9.26 6.93
N GLN A 113 23.30 9.45 8.13
CA GLN A 113 24.08 9.76 9.31
C GLN A 113 25.02 8.61 9.70
N LYS A 114 24.53 7.36 9.68
CA LYS A 114 25.35 6.17 9.94
C LYS A 114 26.47 6.05 8.91
N ASP A 115 26.16 6.12 7.60
CA ASP A 115 27.14 5.99 6.53
C ASP A 115 28.24 7.08 6.64
N ARG A 116 27.88 8.28 7.09
CA ARG A 116 28.84 9.35 7.35
C ARG A 116 29.74 9.02 8.52
N LEU A 117 29.18 8.58 9.65
CA LEU A 117 29.94 8.24 10.85
C LEU A 117 30.86 7.04 10.63
N GLU A 118 30.39 6.00 9.93
CA GLU A 118 31.23 4.85 9.53
C GLU A 118 32.42 5.32 8.68
N ARG A 119 32.18 6.17 7.69
CA ARG A 119 33.25 6.72 6.86
C ARG A 119 34.23 7.58 7.66
N GLU A 120 33.74 8.42 8.60
CA GLU A 120 34.60 9.21 9.47
C GLU A 120 35.40 8.34 10.43
N ALA A 121 34.82 7.29 10.98
CA ALA A 121 35.50 6.33 11.84
C ALA A 121 36.63 5.59 11.08
N MET A 122 36.35 5.16 9.85
CA MET A 122 37.35 4.52 8.98
C MET A 122 38.49 5.49 8.60
N LEU A 123 38.19 6.76 8.34
CA LEU A 123 39.23 7.78 8.04
C LEU A 123 40.11 8.10 9.24
N ARG A 124 39.60 7.97 10.50
CA ARG A 124 40.39 8.18 11.72
C ARG A 124 41.37 7.06 12.00
N ASN A 125 41.08 5.85 11.55
CA ASN A 125 41.95 4.69 11.73
C ASN A 125 42.90 4.54 10.53
N PRO A 126 44.23 4.69 10.72
CA PRO A 126 45.20 4.58 9.63
C PRO A 126 45.17 3.22 8.89
N GLU A 127 44.73 2.15 9.59
CA GLU A 127 44.63 0.82 9.02
C GLU A 127 43.44 0.64 8.05
N THR A 128 42.45 1.53 8.10
CA THR A 128 41.22 1.42 7.27
C THR A 128 40.98 2.66 6.40
N ALA A 129 41.71 3.74 6.63
CA ALA A 129 41.53 5.01 5.92
C ALA A 129 41.72 4.86 4.40
N TYR A 130 42.65 4.04 3.97
CA TYR A 130 42.91 3.77 2.55
C TYR A 130 41.78 2.99 1.83
N LEU A 131 40.89 2.34 2.59
CA LEU A 131 39.73 1.63 2.01
C LEU A 131 38.63 2.59 1.54
N VAL A 132 38.56 3.81 2.12
CA VAL A 132 37.46 4.78 1.90
C VAL A 132 37.93 6.11 1.32
N SER A 133 39.25 6.33 1.19
CA SER A 133 39.88 7.54 0.62
C SER A 133 40.96 7.20 -0.37
N ASP A 134 40.80 7.63 -1.61
CA ASP A 134 41.81 7.46 -2.65
C ASP A 134 43.12 8.21 -2.31
N GLU A 135 43.03 9.39 -1.66
CA GLU A 135 44.16 10.20 -1.23
C GLU A 135 45.03 9.47 -0.19
N GLU A 136 44.39 8.83 0.79
CA GLU A 136 45.08 8.04 1.80
C GLU A 136 45.67 6.74 1.21
N PHE A 137 44.98 6.14 0.26
CA PHE A 137 45.47 4.99 -0.46
C PHE A 137 46.76 5.34 -1.27
N ASP A 138 46.75 6.42 -2.04
CA ASP A 138 47.90 6.86 -2.78
C ASP A 138 49.06 7.24 -1.88
N ARG A 139 48.80 7.93 -0.75
CA ARG A 139 49.82 8.30 0.22
C ARG A 139 50.52 7.07 0.80
N GLN A 140 49.75 6.07 1.25
CA GLN A 140 50.31 4.84 1.82
C GLN A 140 51.10 4.05 0.76
N LEU A 141 50.64 4.04 -0.50
CA LEU A 141 51.38 3.44 -1.59
C LEU A 141 52.75 4.15 -1.83
N ASP A 142 52.82 5.47 -1.74
CA ASP A 142 54.05 6.23 -1.92
C ASP A 142 55.04 6.00 -0.78
N GLU A 143 54.53 5.88 0.46
CA GLU A 143 55.38 5.61 1.65
C GLU A 143 56.02 4.23 1.61
N LEU A 144 55.38 3.21 0.99
CA LEU A 144 55.89 1.84 0.90
C LEU A 144 57.11 1.66 0.00
N GLY A 145 57.37 2.57 -0.94
CA GLY A 145 58.47 2.45 -1.88
C GLY A 145 58.33 1.32 -2.90
N TRP A 146 59.50 0.91 -3.53
CA TRP A 146 59.56 -0.05 -4.64
C TRP A 146 60.40 -1.28 -4.34
N SER A 147 60.53 -1.71 -3.07
CA SER A 147 61.21 -2.97 -2.71
C SER A 147 60.36 -4.18 -3.07
N PRO A 148 60.94 -5.40 -3.20
CA PRO A 148 60.16 -6.60 -3.47
C PRO A 148 59.09 -6.93 -2.43
N ASP A 149 59.41 -6.67 -1.14
CA ASP A 149 58.46 -6.83 -0.02
C ASP A 149 57.36 -5.75 -0.07
N ALA A 150 57.67 -4.52 -0.45
CA ALA A 150 56.73 -3.44 -0.67
C ALA A 150 55.74 -3.75 -1.81
N MET A 151 56.21 -4.44 -2.87
CA MET A 151 55.32 -4.88 -3.95
C MET A 151 54.28 -5.88 -3.50
N ALA A 152 54.64 -6.81 -2.61
CA ALA A 152 53.66 -7.77 -2.05
C ALA A 152 52.60 -7.07 -1.20
N THR A 153 53.04 -6.08 -0.37
CA THR A 153 52.12 -5.26 0.44
C THR A 153 51.19 -4.40 -0.42
N ARG A 154 51.73 -3.75 -1.46
CA ARG A 154 50.92 -2.99 -2.44
C ARG A 154 49.84 -3.87 -3.09
N MET A 155 50.20 -5.08 -3.50
CA MET A 155 49.25 -6.03 -4.10
C MET A 155 48.15 -6.42 -3.08
N GLY A 156 48.55 -6.61 -1.80
CA GLY A 156 47.61 -6.84 -0.70
C GLY A 156 46.60 -5.68 -0.56
N MET A 157 47.06 -4.45 -0.52
CA MET A 157 46.21 -3.25 -0.39
C MET A 157 45.22 -3.13 -1.57
N TYR A 158 45.68 -3.35 -2.81
CA TYR A 158 44.76 -3.36 -3.97
C TYR A 158 43.70 -4.46 -3.86
N MET A 159 44.07 -5.63 -3.37
CA MET A 159 43.11 -6.71 -3.14
C MET A 159 42.12 -6.36 -2.04
N GLU A 160 42.56 -5.76 -0.93
CA GLU A 160 41.69 -5.36 0.18
C GLU A 160 40.69 -4.28 -0.24
N VAL A 161 41.14 -3.22 -0.95
CA VAL A 161 40.24 -2.21 -1.51
C VAL A 161 39.27 -2.83 -2.52
N GLY A 162 39.76 -3.77 -3.36
CA GLY A 162 38.91 -4.49 -4.29
C GLY A 162 37.86 -5.33 -3.60
N MET A 163 38.23 -6.07 -2.54
CA MET A 163 37.31 -6.86 -1.73
C MET A 163 36.29 -5.98 -0.97
N TYR A 164 36.73 -4.89 -0.35
CA TYR A 164 35.86 -3.95 0.33
C TYR A 164 34.79 -3.35 -0.63
N ASN A 165 35.24 -2.91 -1.81
CA ASN A 165 34.34 -2.40 -2.83
C ASN A 165 33.38 -3.46 -3.36
N LEU A 166 33.82 -4.70 -3.51
CA LEU A 166 33.01 -5.84 -3.92
C LEU A 166 31.95 -6.14 -2.86
N GLU A 167 32.34 -6.22 -1.58
CA GLU A 167 31.42 -6.46 -0.46
C GLU A 167 30.37 -5.35 -0.38
N LYS A 168 30.78 -4.10 -0.47
CA LYS A 168 29.88 -2.94 -0.51
C LYS A 168 28.90 -3.03 -1.67
N ASN A 169 29.40 -3.31 -2.89
CA ASN A 169 28.53 -3.44 -4.08
C ASN A 169 27.55 -4.61 -3.95
N ILE A 170 27.96 -5.74 -3.38
CA ILE A 170 27.07 -6.88 -3.12
C ILE A 170 25.99 -6.50 -2.09
N ARG A 171 26.38 -5.84 -1.02
CA ARG A 171 25.44 -5.37 0.02
C ARG A 171 24.43 -4.40 -0.55
N ASP A 172 24.87 -3.43 -1.35
CA ASP A 172 24.00 -2.45 -2.00
C ASP A 172 23.09 -3.11 -3.06
N ALA A 173 23.60 -4.05 -3.84
CA ALA A 173 22.81 -4.82 -4.81
C ALA A 173 21.73 -5.66 -4.12
N PHE A 174 22.08 -6.33 -3.00
CA PHE A 174 21.12 -7.11 -2.22
C PHE A 174 20.03 -6.22 -1.59
N ARG A 175 20.43 -5.05 -1.06
CA ARG A 175 19.48 -4.06 -0.56
C ARG A 175 18.52 -3.59 -1.64
N SER A 176 19.05 -3.21 -2.81
CA SER A 176 18.23 -2.76 -3.95
C SER A 176 17.26 -3.84 -4.41
N LEU A 177 17.69 -5.11 -4.38
CA LEU A 177 16.81 -6.23 -4.70
C LEU A 177 15.66 -6.36 -3.68
N LEU A 178 15.96 -6.24 -2.39
CA LEU A 178 14.92 -6.29 -1.35
C LEU A 178 13.95 -5.11 -1.45
N GLU A 179 14.43 -3.90 -1.71
CA GLU A 179 13.60 -2.72 -1.94
C GLU A 179 12.68 -2.91 -3.15
N LEU A 180 13.20 -3.49 -4.25
CA LEU A 180 12.43 -3.81 -5.44
C LEU A 180 11.34 -4.87 -5.15
N LEU A 181 11.67 -5.93 -4.43
CA LEU A 181 10.70 -6.97 -4.04
C LEU A 181 9.59 -6.40 -3.15
N PHE A 182 9.96 -5.53 -2.22
CA PHE A 182 9.00 -4.87 -1.35
C PHE A 182 8.05 -3.95 -2.13
N ALA A 183 8.59 -3.13 -3.03
CA ALA A 183 7.80 -2.26 -3.91
C ALA A 183 6.86 -3.06 -4.82
N ALA A 184 7.34 -4.18 -5.38
CA ALA A 184 6.53 -5.08 -6.20
C ALA A 184 5.39 -5.73 -5.39
N ALA A 185 5.65 -6.14 -4.15
CA ALA A 185 4.63 -6.70 -3.26
C ALA A 185 3.55 -5.66 -2.89
N SER A 186 3.95 -4.43 -2.57
CA SER A 186 3.03 -3.32 -2.29
C SER A 186 2.14 -3.02 -3.49
N LEU A 187 2.71 -2.94 -4.69
CA LEU A 187 1.97 -2.73 -5.93
C LEU A 187 0.98 -3.86 -6.23
N LEU A 188 1.37 -5.11 -5.94
CA LEU A 188 0.48 -6.26 -6.12
C LEU A 188 -0.74 -6.15 -5.19
N ILE A 189 -0.54 -5.77 -3.94
CA ILE A 189 -1.64 -5.54 -2.98
C ILE A 189 -2.57 -4.44 -3.49
N ASP A 190 -2.02 -3.32 -3.96
CA ASP A 190 -2.84 -2.20 -4.47
C ASP A 190 -3.60 -2.58 -5.75
N THR A 191 -2.98 -3.34 -6.65
CA THR A 191 -3.63 -3.86 -7.87
C THR A 191 -4.80 -4.76 -7.53
N VAL A 192 -4.60 -5.74 -6.66
CA VAL A 192 -5.65 -6.68 -6.24
C VAL A 192 -6.78 -5.94 -5.52
N ARG A 193 -6.44 -5.01 -4.63
CA ARG A 193 -7.40 -4.14 -3.93
C ARG A 193 -8.26 -3.35 -4.92
N THR A 194 -7.62 -2.65 -5.87
CA THR A 194 -8.32 -1.82 -6.86
C THR A 194 -9.26 -2.67 -7.70
N PHE A 195 -8.82 -3.84 -8.16
CA PHE A 195 -9.67 -4.77 -8.88
C PHE A 195 -10.91 -5.18 -8.07
N PHE A 196 -10.75 -5.58 -6.81
CA PHE A 196 -11.88 -5.94 -5.96
C PHE A 196 -12.81 -4.76 -5.69
N LEU A 197 -12.29 -3.54 -5.48
CA LEU A 197 -13.11 -2.35 -5.29
C LEU A 197 -13.94 -2.03 -6.54
N VAL A 198 -13.35 -2.13 -7.74
CA VAL A 198 -14.06 -1.95 -9.00
C VAL A 198 -15.19 -2.95 -9.14
N VAL A 199 -14.91 -4.24 -8.93
CA VAL A 199 -15.94 -5.30 -9.01
C VAL A 199 -17.05 -5.08 -7.99
N LEU A 200 -16.71 -4.76 -6.73
CA LEU A 200 -17.70 -4.48 -5.68
C LEU A 200 -18.53 -3.24 -5.99
N SER A 201 -17.93 -2.21 -6.59
CA SER A 201 -18.62 -0.98 -6.98
C SER A 201 -19.62 -1.24 -8.13
N ILE A 202 -19.22 -2.00 -9.15
CA ILE A 202 -20.07 -2.33 -10.29
C ILE A 202 -21.22 -3.25 -9.88
N LEU A 203 -20.96 -4.25 -9.04
CA LEU A 203 -21.96 -5.21 -8.56
C LEU A 203 -22.75 -4.71 -7.34
N GLY A 204 -22.35 -3.59 -6.74
CA GLY A 204 -23.00 -3.02 -5.58
C GLY A 204 -24.51 -2.80 -5.74
N PRO A 205 -24.95 -2.12 -6.80
CA PRO A 205 -26.39 -1.89 -7.04
C PRO A 205 -27.22 -3.18 -7.08
N ILE A 206 -26.67 -4.26 -7.62
CA ILE A 206 -27.31 -5.57 -7.66
C ILE A 206 -27.43 -6.17 -6.24
N ALA A 207 -26.39 -6.07 -5.43
CA ALA A 207 -26.43 -6.51 -4.04
C ALA A 207 -27.49 -5.76 -3.22
N PHE A 208 -27.65 -4.45 -3.47
CA PHE A 208 -28.72 -3.63 -2.89
C PHE A 208 -30.10 -4.10 -3.38
N ALA A 209 -30.26 -4.38 -4.67
CA ALA A 209 -31.51 -4.86 -5.24
C ALA A 209 -31.95 -6.18 -4.59
N PHE A 210 -31.03 -7.14 -4.43
CA PHE A 210 -31.34 -8.39 -3.75
C PHE A 210 -31.73 -8.19 -2.27
N SER A 211 -31.18 -7.20 -1.59
CA SER A 211 -31.51 -6.95 -0.18
C SER A 211 -32.97 -6.52 0.04
N VAL A 212 -33.70 -6.14 -1.00
CA VAL A 212 -35.16 -5.86 -0.94
C VAL A 212 -35.96 -7.12 -0.63
N TRP A 213 -35.51 -8.28 -1.12
CA TRP A 213 -36.24 -9.55 -0.99
C TRP A 213 -36.12 -10.08 0.45
N ASP A 214 -37.24 -10.66 0.93
CA ASP A 214 -37.19 -11.33 2.24
C ASP A 214 -36.23 -12.52 2.20
N GLY A 215 -35.42 -12.64 3.24
CA GLY A 215 -34.34 -13.65 3.33
C GLY A 215 -32.97 -13.19 2.83
N PHE A 216 -32.88 -12.17 1.96
CA PHE A 216 -31.63 -11.64 1.43
C PHE A 216 -31.20 -10.31 2.10
N GLN A 217 -31.79 -9.96 3.22
CA GLN A 217 -31.56 -8.68 3.91
C GLN A 217 -30.10 -8.50 4.37
N SER A 218 -29.42 -9.60 4.69
CA SER A 218 -28.02 -9.61 5.11
C SER A 218 -27.05 -9.30 3.97
N THR A 219 -27.47 -9.39 2.71
CA THR A 219 -26.62 -9.12 1.53
C THR A 219 -26.08 -7.69 1.56
N LEU A 220 -26.89 -6.72 1.97
CA LEU A 220 -26.49 -5.33 2.11
C LEU A 220 -25.35 -5.17 3.13
N SER A 221 -25.55 -5.70 4.32
CA SER A 221 -24.56 -5.65 5.40
C SER A 221 -23.26 -6.37 5.01
N GLN A 222 -23.36 -7.54 4.35
CA GLN A 222 -22.20 -8.28 3.86
C GLN A 222 -21.43 -7.49 2.78
N TRP A 223 -22.16 -6.81 1.88
CA TRP A 223 -21.52 -5.98 0.86
C TRP A 223 -20.72 -4.83 1.49
N PHE A 224 -21.32 -4.10 2.44
CA PHE A 224 -20.61 -3.04 3.16
C PHE A 224 -19.36 -3.56 3.88
N THR A 225 -19.49 -4.67 4.59
CA THR A 225 -18.37 -5.30 5.30
C THR A 225 -17.23 -5.66 4.34
N ARG A 226 -17.55 -6.26 3.20
CA ARG A 226 -16.54 -6.62 2.18
C ARG A 226 -15.89 -5.38 1.57
N TYR A 227 -16.69 -4.36 1.22
CA TYR A 227 -16.18 -3.13 0.65
C TYR A 227 -15.19 -2.42 1.60
N ILE A 228 -15.59 -2.25 2.86
CA ILE A 228 -14.74 -1.65 3.90
C ILE A 228 -13.48 -2.49 4.13
N SER A 229 -13.61 -3.80 4.23
CA SER A 229 -12.45 -4.70 4.42
C SER A 229 -11.42 -4.56 3.31
N VAL A 230 -11.86 -4.59 2.05
CA VAL A 230 -10.97 -4.43 0.89
C VAL A 230 -10.38 -3.02 0.84
N TYR A 231 -11.18 -2.00 1.16
CA TYR A 231 -10.70 -0.61 1.18
C TYR A 231 -9.57 -0.40 2.18
N LEU A 232 -9.64 -1.06 3.33
CA LEU A 232 -8.65 -0.97 4.40
C LEU A 232 -7.37 -1.81 4.15
N TRP A 233 -7.27 -2.59 3.07
CA TRP A 233 -6.04 -3.33 2.76
C TRP A 233 -4.84 -2.40 2.58
N LEU A 234 -5.01 -1.27 1.92
CA LEU A 234 -3.94 -0.29 1.73
C LEU A 234 -3.47 0.33 3.07
N PRO A 235 -4.37 0.88 3.92
CA PRO A 235 -3.99 1.31 5.26
C PRO A 235 -3.26 0.27 6.10
N VAL A 236 -3.68 -0.98 6.04
CA VAL A 236 -3.01 -2.08 6.77
C VAL A 236 -1.61 -2.33 6.22
N SER A 237 -1.43 -2.33 4.90
CA SER A 237 -0.12 -2.44 4.25
C SER A 237 0.79 -1.28 4.62
N ASP A 238 0.29 -0.04 4.59
CA ASP A 238 1.04 1.15 4.98
C ASP A 238 1.48 1.12 6.45
N LEU A 239 0.59 0.70 7.36
CA LEU A 239 0.93 0.55 8.78
C LEU A 239 1.98 -0.53 9.01
N PHE A 240 1.90 -1.65 8.30
CA PHE A 240 2.91 -2.70 8.38
C PHE A 240 4.27 -2.20 7.89
N SER A 241 4.30 -1.49 6.78
CA SER A 241 5.50 -0.86 6.22
C SER A 241 6.08 0.20 7.17
N CYS A 242 5.23 1.01 7.81
CA CYS A 242 5.59 1.99 8.82
C CYS A 242 6.26 1.33 10.05
N MET A 243 5.71 0.19 10.53
CA MET A 243 6.32 -0.56 11.63
C MET A 243 7.69 -1.12 11.24
N LEU A 244 7.85 -1.67 10.04
CA LEU A 244 9.14 -2.15 9.56
C LEU A 244 10.17 -1.02 9.43
N ALA A 245 9.79 0.13 8.88
CA ALA A 245 10.65 1.31 8.81
C ALA A 245 11.07 1.77 10.21
N LYS A 246 10.15 1.78 11.20
CA LYS A 246 10.48 2.13 12.58
C LYS A 246 11.47 1.18 13.22
N ILE A 247 11.33 -0.13 13.01
CA ILE A 247 12.31 -1.11 13.49
C ILE A 247 13.69 -0.83 12.91
N GLN A 248 13.77 -0.53 11.61
CA GLN A 248 15.03 -0.19 10.95
C GLN A 248 15.65 1.11 11.53
N VAL A 249 14.84 2.13 11.80
CA VAL A 249 15.29 3.36 12.46
C VAL A 249 15.90 3.06 13.84
N LEU A 250 15.24 2.22 14.65
CA LEU A 250 15.75 1.84 15.97
C LEU A 250 17.08 1.07 15.89
N MET A 251 17.21 0.18 14.87
CA MET A 251 18.48 -0.52 14.62
C MET A 251 19.59 0.46 14.23
N LEU A 252 19.31 1.39 13.30
CA LEU A 252 20.27 2.41 12.89
C LEU A 252 20.68 3.33 14.03
N GLN A 253 19.75 3.71 14.91
CA GLN A 253 20.07 4.50 16.12
C GLN A 253 21.02 3.77 17.06
N ASN A 254 20.82 2.45 17.23
CA ASN A 254 21.71 1.63 18.05
C ASN A 254 23.12 1.54 17.44
N ASP A 255 23.20 1.30 16.14
CA ASP A 255 24.47 1.27 15.40
C ASP A 255 25.23 2.61 15.49
N ILE A 256 24.52 3.73 15.41
CA ILE A 256 25.10 5.08 15.55
C ILE A 256 25.66 5.30 16.96
N LEU A 257 24.98 4.81 18.01
CA LEU A 257 25.46 4.91 19.38
C LEU A 257 26.75 4.09 19.61
N GLU A 258 26.90 2.97 18.91
CA GLU A 258 28.13 2.16 18.97
C GLU A 258 29.33 2.81 18.25
N LEU A 259 29.06 3.68 17.26
CA LEU A 259 30.08 4.39 16.49
C LEU A 259 30.55 5.70 17.12
N GLN A 260 29.85 6.22 18.15
CA GLN A 260 30.20 7.44 18.89
C GLN A 260 31.08 7.15 20.10
#